data_e9999dbcfc190117fabae5d3193f4299
#
_entry.id   e9999dbcfc190117fabae5d3193f4299
#
_cell.length_a   1.000
_cell.length_b   1.000
_cell.length_c   1.000
_cell.angle_alpha   90.00
_cell.angle_beta   90.00
_cell.angle_gamma   90.00
#
_symmetry.space_group_name_H-M   'P 1'
#
loop_
_entity.id
_entity.type
_entity.pdbx_description
1 polymer ?
#
loop_
_entity_poly.entity_id
_entity_poly.type
_entity_poly.pdbx_seq_one_letter_code
_entity_poly.pdbx_strand_id
1 'polypeptide(L)'
;MRRILPILALLIFISGCGVNQNTNNSNIENNSTSSSTSSQDSSKMTNLDSHLTAAKQALSSGDYAKTIEEATDSIKDNPNNADAYSVRGFATALNGDTAKGLTDTKKAYDLDPNNVANYYNMAMVYKLQGQLNDSKQWFEKVLEKDPSNTWSVYGIATIYADQGEDTKALDWLEKAIKIDPSVKSVAAEQDHFERFHNNRRFKTLVGL
;
A
#
# COMPACT_ATOMS: atom_id res chain seq x y z
N MET A 1 19.67 -17.81 -12.07
CA MET A 1 18.88 -17.77 -10.82
C MET A 1 18.74 -16.31 -10.45
N ARG A 2 17.59 -15.70 -10.72
CA ARG A 2 17.33 -14.31 -10.32
C ARG A 2 17.23 -14.29 -8.79
N ARG A 3 18.17 -13.61 -8.15
CA ARG A 3 18.05 -13.29 -6.74
C ARG A 3 16.92 -12.28 -6.59
N ILE A 4 15.77 -12.75 -6.13
CA ILE A 4 14.74 -11.87 -5.61
C ILE A 4 15.34 -11.32 -4.31
N LEU A 5 16.07 -10.21 -4.40
CA LEU A 5 16.32 -9.42 -3.18
C LEU A 5 14.96 -9.07 -2.59
N PRO A 6 14.79 -9.20 -1.28
CA PRO A 6 13.52 -8.88 -0.67
C PRO A 6 13.16 -7.45 -1.04
N ILE A 7 11.91 -7.25 -1.45
CA ILE A 7 11.26 -5.95 -1.68
C ILE A 7 11.18 -5.16 -0.35
N LEU A 8 12.21 -5.28 0.45
CA LEU A 8 12.30 -4.84 1.86
C LEU A 8 12.51 -3.34 2.01
N ALA A 9 12.59 -2.58 0.91
CA ALA A 9 12.78 -1.13 0.98
C ALA A 9 11.56 -0.32 0.53
N LEU A 10 10.45 -0.97 0.23
CA LEU A 10 9.20 -0.25 -0.01
C LEU A 10 8.44 -0.10 1.31
N LEU A 11 9.10 0.52 2.30
CA LEU A 11 8.43 1.01 3.50
C LEU A 11 7.35 1.98 3.07
N ILE A 12 6.16 1.47 3.07
CA ILE A 12 4.93 2.23 2.91
C ILE A 12 4.86 3.20 4.09
N PHE A 13 5.35 4.43 3.88
CA PHE A 13 4.90 5.54 4.70
C PHE A 13 3.43 5.76 4.38
N ILE A 14 2.57 5.01 5.05
CA ILE A 14 1.19 5.41 5.23
C ILE A 14 1.25 6.60 6.19
N SER A 15 1.66 7.77 5.68
CA SER A 15 1.46 9.05 6.38
C SER A 15 -0.04 9.27 6.41
N GLY A 16 -0.60 8.96 7.56
CA GLY A 16 -2.00 9.15 7.85
C GLY A 16 -2.41 10.59 7.62
N CYS A 17 -3.54 10.78 7.01
CA CYS A 17 -4.32 12.00 7.12
C CYS A 17 -4.42 12.40 8.60
N GLY A 18 -3.91 13.60 8.91
CA GLY A 18 -3.99 14.19 10.24
C GLY A 18 -5.44 14.29 10.70
N VAL A 19 -5.74 13.58 11.76
CA VAL A 19 -6.96 13.82 12.55
C VAL A 19 -6.79 15.15 13.27
N ASN A 20 -7.52 16.15 12.83
CA ASN A 20 -7.63 17.44 13.50
C ASN A 20 -8.41 17.23 14.80
N GLN A 21 -7.71 17.16 15.94
CA GLN A 21 -8.33 17.13 17.25
C GLN A 21 -8.82 18.54 17.58
N ASN A 22 -10.10 18.79 17.40
CA ASN A 22 -10.75 19.97 17.94
C ASN A 22 -11.28 19.64 19.34
N THR A 23 -10.53 20.05 20.36
CA THR A 23 -10.95 19.98 21.76
C THR A 23 -11.94 21.09 22.04
N ASN A 24 -13.23 20.78 22.14
CA ASN A 24 -14.18 21.62 22.82
C ASN A 24 -14.70 20.92 24.08
N ASN A 25 -14.24 21.47 25.19
CA ASN A 25 -14.68 21.14 26.53
C ASN A 25 -15.98 21.88 26.84
N SER A 26 -17.05 21.17 27.10
CA SER A 26 -18.18 21.74 27.83
C SER A 26 -18.86 20.66 28.67
N ASN A 27 -18.77 20.86 29.99
CA ASN A 27 -19.50 20.16 31.03
C ASN A 27 -21.03 20.22 30.80
N ILE A 28 -21.71 19.10 30.94
CA ILE A 28 -23.09 19.05 31.45
C ILE A 28 -23.28 17.77 32.27
N GLU A 29 -23.95 17.94 33.40
CA GLU A 29 -24.17 17.02 34.50
C GLU A 29 -25.05 15.80 34.21
N ASN A 30 -24.84 14.82 35.07
CA ASN A 30 -25.62 13.62 35.39
C ASN A 30 -27.10 13.61 35.02
N ASN A 31 -27.52 12.53 34.35
CA ASN A 31 -28.71 11.83 34.85
C ASN A 31 -28.63 10.32 34.53
N SER A 32 -28.84 9.55 35.60
CA SER A 32 -28.79 8.09 35.61
C SER A 32 -30.04 7.51 34.97
N THR A 33 -29.89 6.65 33.94
CA THR A 33 -30.83 5.53 33.74
C THR A 33 -30.16 4.42 32.93
N SER A 34 -30.21 3.23 33.47
CA SER A 34 -29.63 1.99 33.00
C SER A 34 -30.04 1.56 31.58
N SER A 35 -29.05 1.22 30.73
CA SER A 35 -29.24 0.17 29.73
C SER A 35 -27.89 -0.50 29.43
N SER A 36 -27.82 -1.78 29.77
CA SER A 36 -26.65 -2.65 29.75
C SER A 36 -26.37 -3.24 28.35
N THR A 37 -26.42 -2.41 27.30
CA THR A 37 -26.19 -2.92 25.90
C THR A 37 -25.02 -2.23 25.18
N SER A 38 -24.38 -1.23 25.81
CA SER A 38 -23.34 -0.41 25.13
C SER A 38 -21.90 -0.86 25.37
N SER A 39 -21.65 -1.75 26.36
CA SER A 39 -20.27 -2.15 26.70
C SER A 39 -19.70 -3.30 25.86
N GLN A 40 -20.55 -4.11 25.22
CA GLN A 40 -20.07 -5.19 24.32
C GLN A 40 -19.75 -4.69 22.91
N ASP A 41 -20.38 -3.63 22.46
CA ASP A 41 -20.18 -3.08 21.11
C ASP A 41 -18.89 -2.23 21.04
N SER A 42 -18.57 -1.47 22.08
CA SER A 42 -17.34 -0.68 22.15
C SER A 42 -16.09 -1.56 22.31
N SER A 43 -16.15 -2.68 23.04
CA SER A 43 -15.03 -3.62 23.14
C SER A 43 -14.79 -4.40 21.84
N LYS A 44 -15.84 -4.66 21.07
CA LYS A 44 -15.75 -5.31 19.76
C LYS A 44 -15.16 -4.37 18.70
N MET A 45 -15.53 -3.07 18.71
CA MET A 45 -14.94 -2.06 17.82
C MET A 45 -13.46 -1.80 18.12
N THR A 46 -13.04 -1.80 19.39
CA THR A 46 -11.62 -1.64 19.76
C THR A 46 -10.76 -2.83 19.34
N ASN A 47 -11.29 -4.06 19.38
CA ASN A 47 -10.57 -5.24 18.90
C ASN A 47 -10.44 -5.26 17.37
N LEU A 48 -11.47 -4.79 16.66
CA LEU A 48 -11.49 -4.71 15.21
C LEU A 48 -10.36 -3.80 14.68
N ASP A 49 -10.20 -2.62 15.27
CA ASP A 49 -9.14 -1.67 14.94
C ASP A 49 -7.74 -2.21 15.33
N SER A 50 -7.64 -3.04 16.39
CA SER A 50 -6.36 -3.56 16.85
C SER A 50 -5.75 -4.58 15.88
N HIS A 51 -6.53 -5.54 15.36
CA HIS A 51 -6.05 -6.54 14.40
C HIS A 51 -5.65 -5.90 13.07
N LEU A 52 -6.44 -4.97 12.53
CA LEU A 52 -6.06 -4.26 11.30
C LEU A 52 -4.79 -3.41 11.50
N THR A 53 -4.67 -2.77 12.65
CA THR A 53 -3.47 -1.99 12.99
C THR A 53 -2.24 -2.89 13.10
N ALA A 54 -2.36 -4.03 13.78
CA ALA A 54 -1.28 -5.03 13.89
C ALA A 54 -0.90 -5.60 12.51
N ALA A 55 -1.88 -5.88 11.65
CA ALA A 55 -1.65 -6.32 10.28
C ALA A 55 -0.86 -5.28 9.46
N LYS A 56 -1.27 -4.01 9.52
CA LYS A 56 -0.56 -2.91 8.82
C LYS A 56 0.87 -2.74 9.35
N GLN A 57 1.08 -2.89 10.64
CA GLN A 57 2.40 -2.83 11.26
C GLN A 57 3.29 -4.02 10.85
N ALA A 58 2.75 -5.24 10.86
CA ALA A 58 3.45 -6.44 10.41
C ALA A 58 3.82 -6.34 8.92
N LEU A 59 2.92 -5.81 8.07
CA LEU A 59 3.19 -5.56 6.66
C LEU A 59 4.38 -4.60 6.48
N SER A 60 4.41 -3.52 7.26
CA SER A 60 5.50 -2.53 7.18
C SER A 60 6.86 -3.08 7.63
N SER A 61 6.87 -4.09 8.49
CA SER A 61 8.09 -4.80 8.91
C SER A 61 8.46 -5.99 8.01
N GLY A 62 7.65 -6.28 6.97
CA GLY A 62 7.88 -7.40 6.06
C GLY A 62 7.48 -8.77 6.62
N ASP A 63 6.80 -8.82 7.76
CA ASP A 63 6.26 -10.07 8.33
C ASP A 63 4.90 -10.40 7.67
N TYR A 64 4.98 -10.97 6.46
CA TYR A 64 3.79 -11.27 5.68
C TYR A 64 2.93 -12.37 6.32
N ALA A 65 3.55 -13.33 7.02
CA ALA A 65 2.80 -14.39 7.69
C ALA A 65 1.93 -13.81 8.81
N LYS A 66 2.49 -12.98 9.67
CA LYS A 66 1.76 -12.27 10.71
C LYS A 66 0.74 -11.29 10.14
N THR A 67 1.06 -10.61 9.05
CA THR A 67 0.10 -9.74 8.35
C THR A 67 -1.15 -10.51 7.93
N ILE A 68 -0.98 -11.69 7.34
CA ILE A 68 -2.08 -12.55 6.88
C ILE A 68 -2.92 -13.04 8.06
N GLU A 69 -2.29 -13.45 9.16
CA GLU A 69 -2.96 -13.87 10.39
C GLU A 69 -3.84 -12.75 10.96
N GLU A 70 -3.24 -11.62 11.27
CA GLU A 70 -3.93 -10.47 11.87
C GLU A 70 -5.04 -9.91 10.97
N ALA A 71 -4.79 -9.79 9.67
CA ALA A 71 -5.83 -9.35 8.73
C ALA A 71 -6.97 -10.38 8.61
N THR A 72 -6.68 -11.68 8.78
CA THR A 72 -7.72 -12.72 8.80
C THR A 72 -8.58 -12.60 10.05
N ASP A 73 -8.01 -12.29 11.20
CA ASP A 73 -8.78 -12.09 12.43
C ASP A 73 -9.62 -10.80 12.34
N SER A 74 -9.08 -9.72 11.77
CA SER A 74 -9.86 -8.52 11.44
C SER A 74 -11.07 -8.83 10.52
N ILE A 75 -10.90 -9.70 9.53
CA ILE A 75 -11.99 -10.11 8.64
C ILE A 75 -13.02 -11.00 9.35
N LYS A 76 -12.61 -11.87 10.27
CA LYS A 76 -13.54 -12.67 11.09
C LYS A 76 -14.43 -11.78 11.95
N ASP A 77 -13.84 -10.73 12.52
CA ASP A 77 -14.56 -9.77 13.34
C ASP A 77 -15.49 -8.89 12.49
N ASN A 78 -15.03 -8.46 11.32
CA ASN A 78 -15.82 -7.68 10.36
C ASN A 78 -15.63 -8.19 8.92
N PRO A 79 -16.52 -9.03 8.41
CA PRO A 79 -16.46 -9.56 7.04
C PRO A 79 -16.58 -8.51 5.93
N ASN A 80 -16.90 -7.28 6.26
CA ASN A 80 -16.99 -6.16 5.32
C ASN A 80 -15.83 -5.16 5.44
N ASN A 81 -14.76 -5.51 6.16
CA ASN A 81 -13.58 -4.66 6.29
C ASN A 81 -12.74 -4.69 5.01
N ALA A 82 -12.96 -3.73 4.12
CA ALA A 82 -12.23 -3.60 2.85
C ALA A 82 -10.71 -3.48 3.05
N ASP A 83 -10.26 -2.71 4.04
CA ASP A 83 -8.84 -2.53 4.34
C ASP A 83 -8.18 -3.85 4.75
N ALA A 84 -8.85 -4.67 5.55
CA ALA A 84 -8.32 -5.96 5.99
C ALA A 84 -8.15 -6.93 4.81
N TYR A 85 -9.12 -6.99 3.89
CA TYR A 85 -8.95 -7.75 2.63
C TYR A 85 -7.80 -7.19 1.78
N SER A 86 -7.68 -5.88 1.66
CA SER A 86 -6.62 -5.23 0.88
C SER A 86 -5.23 -5.56 1.42
N VAL A 87 -5.04 -5.43 2.73
CA VAL A 87 -3.78 -5.71 3.43
C VAL A 87 -3.44 -7.20 3.34
N ARG A 88 -4.43 -8.09 3.60
CA ARG A 88 -4.23 -9.55 3.48
C ARG A 88 -3.87 -9.95 2.06
N GLY A 89 -4.59 -9.42 1.09
CA GLY A 89 -4.35 -9.74 -0.33
C GLY A 89 -2.95 -9.33 -0.78
N PHE A 90 -2.50 -8.14 -0.40
CA PHE A 90 -1.16 -7.69 -0.74
C PHE A 90 -0.08 -8.52 -0.04
N ALA A 91 -0.23 -8.80 1.27
CA ALA A 91 0.70 -9.66 2.01
C ALA A 91 0.74 -11.10 1.44
N THR A 92 -0.42 -11.65 1.08
CA THR A 92 -0.53 -12.99 0.47
C THR A 92 0.22 -13.05 -0.86
N ALA A 93 0.11 -12.00 -1.69
CA ALA A 93 0.83 -11.91 -2.95
C ALA A 93 2.35 -11.78 -2.74
N LEU A 94 2.79 -10.97 -1.77
CA LEU A 94 4.21 -10.85 -1.38
C LEU A 94 4.77 -12.16 -0.81
N ASN A 95 3.93 -12.94 -0.14
CA ASN A 95 4.29 -14.27 0.39
C ASN A 95 4.26 -15.39 -0.67
N GLY A 96 4.03 -15.04 -1.95
CA GLY A 96 4.15 -15.92 -3.11
C GLY A 96 2.84 -16.41 -3.73
N ASP A 97 1.68 -16.24 -3.09
CA ASP A 97 0.38 -16.63 -3.66
C ASP A 97 -0.33 -15.41 -4.27
N THR A 98 0.15 -15.01 -5.43
CA THR A 98 -0.40 -13.83 -6.14
C THR A 98 -1.84 -14.03 -6.60
N ALA A 99 -2.30 -15.28 -6.82
CA ALA A 99 -3.66 -15.56 -7.26
C ALA A 99 -4.68 -15.33 -6.12
N LYS A 100 -4.38 -15.85 -4.91
CA LYS A 100 -5.20 -15.54 -3.73
C LYS A 100 -5.11 -14.07 -3.36
N GLY A 101 -3.91 -13.47 -3.45
CA GLY A 101 -3.72 -12.04 -3.22
C GLY A 101 -4.63 -11.20 -4.09
N LEU A 102 -4.73 -11.52 -5.40
CA LEU A 102 -5.63 -10.82 -6.32
C LEU A 102 -7.12 -11.01 -5.96
N THR A 103 -7.49 -12.18 -5.47
CA THR A 103 -8.88 -12.43 -5.02
C THR A 103 -9.26 -11.50 -3.87
N ASP A 104 -8.40 -11.39 -2.87
CA ASP A 104 -8.65 -10.53 -1.71
C ASP A 104 -8.64 -9.03 -2.09
N THR A 105 -7.69 -8.58 -2.93
CA THR A 105 -7.66 -7.17 -3.34
C THR A 105 -8.86 -6.79 -4.21
N LYS A 106 -9.38 -7.71 -5.04
CA LYS A 106 -10.65 -7.51 -5.75
C LYS A 106 -11.83 -7.40 -4.78
N LYS A 107 -11.87 -8.27 -3.76
CA LYS A 107 -12.91 -8.20 -2.72
C LYS A 107 -12.86 -6.88 -1.97
N ALA A 108 -11.66 -6.37 -1.67
CA ALA A 108 -11.49 -5.05 -1.06
C ALA A 108 -12.05 -3.93 -1.94
N TYR A 109 -11.78 -3.98 -3.25
CA TYR A 109 -12.32 -3.02 -4.20
C TYR A 109 -13.84 -3.09 -4.30
N ASP A 110 -14.43 -4.28 -4.30
CA ASP A 110 -15.89 -4.46 -4.34
C ASP A 110 -16.58 -3.90 -3.09
N LEU A 111 -15.92 -3.99 -1.93
CA LEU A 111 -16.43 -3.47 -0.66
C LEU A 111 -16.28 -1.94 -0.53
N ASP A 112 -15.19 -1.39 -1.00
CA ASP A 112 -14.93 0.06 -1.00
C ASP A 112 -14.22 0.48 -2.30
N PRO A 113 -15.00 0.77 -3.35
CA PRO A 113 -14.47 1.14 -4.67
C PRO A 113 -13.87 2.55 -4.74
N ASN A 114 -13.87 3.31 -3.65
CA ASN A 114 -13.29 4.66 -3.59
C ASN A 114 -11.99 4.72 -2.77
N ASN A 115 -11.58 3.64 -2.15
CA ASN A 115 -10.39 3.61 -1.32
C ASN A 115 -9.11 3.56 -2.17
N VAL A 116 -8.36 4.66 -2.17
CA VAL A 116 -7.14 4.81 -2.98
C VAL A 116 -6.03 3.83 -2.56
N ALA A 117 -5.97 3.46 -1.28
CA ALA A 117 -5.01 2.45 -0.80
C ALA A 117 -5.29 1.07 -1.43
N ASN A 118 -6.59 0.73 -1.66
CA ASN A 118 -6.96 -0.51 -2.34
C ASN A 118 -6.51 -0.50 -3.80
N TYR A 119 -6.54 0.64 -4.49
CA TYR A 119 -6.03 0.77 -5.86
C TYR A 119 -4.53 0.51 -5.92
N TYR A 120 -3.78 1.08 -4.98
CA TYR A 120 -2.33 0.87 -4.90
C TYR A 120 -1.99 -0.61 -4.69
N ASN A 121 -2.63 -1.26 -3.71
CA ASN A 121 -2.40 -2.68 -3.44
C ASN A 121 -2.80 -3.55 -4.64
N MET A 122 -3.90 -3.22 -5.32
CA MET A 122 -4.30 -3.89 -6.57
C MET A 122 -3.23 -3.77 -7.64
N ALA A 123 -2.67 -2.57 -7.84
CA ALA A 123 -1.59 -2.32 -8.78
C ALA A 123 -0.36 -3.18 -8.47
N MET A 124 0.02 -3.23 -7.19
CA MET A 124 1.16 -4.03 -6.74
C MET A 124 0.94 -5.53 -6.96
N VAL A 125 -0.26 -6.05 -6.67
CA VAL A 125 -0.56 -7.47 -6.89
C VAL A 125 -0.52 -7.83 -8.38
N TYR A 126 -1.09 -7.00 -9.25
CA TYR A 126 -0.96 -7.20 -10.71
C TYR A 126 0.51 -7.16 -11.18
N LYS A 127 1.32 -6.26 -10.60
CA LYS A 127 2.75 -6.21 -10.89
C LYS A 127 3.47 -7.51 -10.51
N LEU A 128 3.20 -8.04 -9.32
CA LEU A 128 3.75 -9.32 -8.84
C LEU A 128 3.33 -10.51 -9.72
N GLN A 129 2.18 -10.43 -10.38
CA GLN A 129 1.73 -11.41 -11.37
C GLN A 129 2.37 -11.23 -12.75
N GLY A 130 3.17 -10.19 -12.96
CA GLY A 130 3.71 -9.82 -14.26
C GLY A 130 2.68 -9.19 -15.22
N GLN A 131 1.48 -8.88 -14.74
CA GLN A 131 0.42 -8.21 -15.52
C GLN A 131 0.67 -6.70 -15.52
N LEU A 132 1.74 -6.27 -16.19
CA LEU A 132 2.28 -4.91 -16.12
C LEU A 132 1.30 -3.85 -16.64
N ASN A 133 0.49 -4.17 -17.65
CA ASN A 133 -0.49 -3.22 -18.17
C ASN A 133 -1.65 -2.99 -17.19
N ASP A 134 -2.16 -4.05 -16.57
CA ASP A 134 -3.20 -3.93 -15.54
C ASP A 134 -2.67 -3.19 -14.32
N SER A 135 -1.45 -3.52 -13.87
CA SER A 135 -0.77 -2.81 -12.81
C SER A 135 -0.68 -1.29 -13.09
N LYS A 136 -0.26 -0.92 -14.31
CA LYS A 136 -0.16 0.48 -14.70
C LYS A 136 -1.52 1.20 -14.62
N GLN A 137 -2.58 0.59 -15.12
CA GLN A 137 -3.93 1.17 -15.05
C GLN A 137 -4.37 1.43 -13.61
N TRP A 138 -4.05 0.54 -12.68
CA TRP A 138 -4.39 0.74 -11.27
C TRP A 138 -3.54 1.83 -10.60
N PHE A 139 -2.24 1.94 -10.93
CA PHE A 139 -1.45 3.09 -10.49
C PHE A 139 -1.98 4.41 -11.07
N GLU A 140 -2.40 4.43 -12.34
CA GLU A 140 -3.03 5.61 -12.96
C GLU A 140 -4.30 6.02 -12.21
N LYS A 141 -5.15 5.07 -11.78
CA LYS A 141 -6.31 5.36 -10.92
C LYS A 141 -5.92 5.98 -9.58
N VAL A 142 -4.81 5.56 -8.97
CA VAL A 142 -4.28 6.25 -7.78
C VAL A 142 -3.96 7.69 -8.11
N LEU A 143 -3.26 7.94 -9.24
CA LEU A 143 -2.83 9.28 -9.64
C LEU A 143 -3.99 10.19 -10.07
N GLU A 144 -5.13 9.65 -10.49
CA GLU A 144 -6.37 10.41 -10.71
C GLU A 144 -6.92 11.03 -9.41
N LYS A 145 -6.69 10.35 -8.28
CA LYS A 145 -7.13 10.80 -6.94
C LYS A 145 -6.06 11.58 -6.19
N ASP A 146 -4.81 11.15 -6.31
CA ASP A 146 -3.63 11.75 -5.69
C ASP A 146 -2.50 11.85 -6.73
N PRO A 147 -2.45 12.95 -7.51
CA PRO A 147 -1.40 13.16 -8.53
C PRO A 147 0.02 13.25 -7.96
N SER A 148 0.15 13.45 -6.65
CA SER A 148 1.43 13.53 -5.94
C SER A 148 1.87 12.22 -5.30
N ASN A 149 1.14 11.12 -5.52
CA ASN A 149 1.49 9.83 -4.96
C ASN A 149 2.81 9.31 -5.55
N THR A 150 3.89 9.57 -4.84
CA THR A 150 5.26 9.26 -5.25
C THR A 150 5.43 7.81 -5.67
N TRP A 151 4.89 6.88 -4.87
CA TRP A 151 5.08 5.45 -5.09
C TRP A 151 4.30 4.90 -6.28
N SER A 152 3.18 5.50 -6.62
CA SER A 152 2.46 5.17 -7.86
C SER A 152 3.20 5.71 -9.10
N VAL A 153 3.74 6.94 -9.02
CA VAL A 153 4.61 7.49 -10.09
C VAL A 153 5.85 6.61 -10.28
N TYR A 154 6.52 6.22 -9.19
CA TYR A 154 7.66 5.33 -9.22
C TYR A 154 7.28 3.92 -9.72
N GLY A 155 6.14 3.38 -9.32
CA GLY A 155 5.62 2.11 -9.80
C GLY A 155 5.48 2.08 -11.32
N ILE A 156 4.95 3.15 -11.91
CA ILE A 156 4.87 3.29 -13.38
C ILE A 156 6.27 3.37 -14.01
N ALA A 157 7.23 4.05 -13.38
CA ALA A 157 8.62 4.09 -13.86
C ALA A 157 9.23 2.69 -13.93
N THR A 158 9.04 1.88 -12.87
CA THR A 158 9.55 0.50 -12.84
C THR A 158 8.86 -0.39 -13.87
N ILE A 159 7.56 -0.19 -14.14
CA ILE A 159 6.84 -0.93 -15.18
C ILE A 159 7.45 -0.63 -16.55
N TYR A 160 7.69 0.62 -16.91
CA TYR A 160 8.34 0.97 -18.16
C TYR A 160 9.76 0.45 -18.24
N ALA A 161 10.49 0.44 -17.12
CA ALA A 161 11.81 -0.18 -17.05
C ALA A 161 11.73 -1.69 -17.37
N ASP A 162 10.79 -2.42 -16.76
CA ASP A 162 10.59 -3.85 -17.01
C ASP A 162 10.14 -4.16 -18.46
N GLN A 163 9.40 -3.24 -19.07
CA GLN A 163 8.97 -3.35 -20.48
C GLN A 163 10.06 -2.98 -21.51
N GLY A 164 11.21 -2.45 -21.06
CA GLY A 164 12.28 -2.00 -21.96
C GLY A 164 12.06 -0.62 -22.58
N GLU A 165 11.08 0.14 -22.09
CA GLU A 165 10.75 1.49 -22.55
C GLU A 165 11.59 2.55 -21.83
N ASP A 166 12.90 2.55 -22.08
CA ASP A 166 13.93 3.28 -21.32
C ASP A 166 13.63 4.78 -21.14
N THR A 167 13.22 5.44 -22.21
CA THR A 167 12.92 6.88 -22.16
C THR A 167 11.78 7.17 -21.21
N LYS A 168 10.67 6.42 -21.32
CA LYS A 168 9.51 6.57 -20.43
C LYS A 168 9.85 6.22 -19.00
N ALA A 169 10.64 5.15 -18.78
CA ALA A 169 11.09 4.79 -17.44
C ALA A 169 11.82 5.94 -16.75
N LEU A 170 12.76 6.59 -17.46
CA LEU A 170 13.53 7.72 -16.92
C LEU A 170 12.67 8.99 -16.76
N ASP A 171 11.71 9.23 -17.65
CA ASP A 171 10.77 10.36 -17.52
C ASP A 171 9.89 10.22 -16.27
N TRP A 172 9.37 9.02 -16.01
CA TRP A 172 8.57 8.74 -14.84
C TRP A 172 9.40 8.71 -13.55
N LEU A 173 10.64 8.20 -13.61
CA LEU A 173 11.57 8.25 -12.48
C LEU A 173 11.90 9.70 -12.10
N GLU A 174 12.16 10.57 -13.07
CA GLU A 174 12.40 11.99 -12.84
C GLU A 174 11.20 12.67 -12.15
N LYS A 175 9.97 12.33 -12.58
CA LYS A 175 8.75 12.82 -11.91
C LYS A 175 8.68 12.36 -10.45
N ALA A 176 8.94 11.08 -10.18
CA ALA A 176 8.94 10.55 -8.82
C ALA A 176 9.97 11.26 -7.92
N ILE A 177 11.19 11.45 -8.42
CA ILE A 177 12.27 12.15 -7.71
C ILE A 177 11.93 13.64 -7.46
N LYS A 178 11.19 14.30 -8.36
CA LYS A 178 10.73 15.68 -8.15
C LYS A 178 9.69 15.80 -7.04
N ILE A 179 8.85 14.76 -6.88
CA ILE A 179 7.87 14.70 -5.79
C ILE A 179 8.57 14.39 -4.47
N ASP A 180 9.41 13.34 -4.46
CA ASP A 180 10.16 12.92 -3.29
C ASP A 180 11.61 12.55 -3.66
N PRO A 181 12.60 13.36 -3.25
CA PRO A 181 14.01 13.10 -3.52
C PRO A 181 14.56 11.80 -2.91
N SER A 182 13.88 11.18 -1.92
CA SER A 182 14.29 9.91 -1.32
C SER A 182 14.23 8.75 -2.32
N VAL A 183 13.44 8.88 -3.38
CA VAL A 183 13.37 7.91 -4.49
C VAL A 183 14.73 7.68 -5.17
N LYS A 184 15.66 8.62 -5.10
CA LYS A 184 17.00 8.48 -5.71
C LYS A 184 17.73 7.25 -5.19
N SER A 185 17.81 7.09 -3.87
CA SER A 185 18.49 5.96 -3.23
C SER A 185 17.77 4.65 -3.55
N VAL A 186 16.44 4.65 -3.52
CA VAL A 186 15.64 3.47 -3.85
C VAL A 186 15.90 3.03 -5.30
N ALA A 187 15.86 3.96 -6.25
CA ALA A 187 16.07 3.65 -7.66
C ALA A 187 17.50 3.17 -7.95
N ALA A 188 18.50 3.69 -7.24
CA ALA A 188 19.89 3.30 -7.41
C ALA A 188 20.16 1.83 -7.00
N GLU A 189 19.34 1.26 -6.12
CA GLU A 189 19.52 -0.08 -5.56
C GLU A 189 18.56 -1.13 -6.12
N GLN A 190 17.50 -0.71 -6.84
CA GLN A 190 16.46 -1.62 -7.33
C GLN A 190 16.84 -2.29 -8.66
N ASP A 191 16.61 -3.59 -8.75
CA ASP A 191 16.91 -4.43 -9.92
C ASP A 191 16.26 -3.93 -11.22
N HIS A 192 15.08 -3.28 -11.11
CA HIS A 192 14.38 -2.67 -12.25
C HIS A 192 15.25 -1.68 -13.03
N PHE A 193 16.18 -1.02 -12.34
CA PHE A 193 17.07 0.00 -12.90
C PHE A 193 18.52 -0.47 -13.05
N GLU A 194 18.87 -1.74 -12.74
CA GLU A 194 20.23 -2.27 -12.85
C GLU A 194 20.86 -1.99 -14.24
N ARG A 195 20.12 -2.21 -15.31
CA ARG A 195 20.59 -1.97 -16.67
C ARG A 195 20.83 -0.49 -17.00
N PHE A 196 20.30 0.43 -16.20
CA PHE A 196 20.49 1.87 -16.38
C PHE A 196 21.74 2.41 -15.67
N HIS A 197 22.48 1.61 -14.90
CA HIS A 197 23.66 2.07 -14.16
C HIS A 197 24.77 2.64 -15.06
N ASN A 198 24.79 2.29 -16.35
CA ASN A 198 25.69 2.89 -17.34
C ASN A 198 25.04 4.04 -18.15
N ASN A 199 23.75 4.33 -17.92
CA ASN A 199 23.04 5.41 -18.59
C ASN A 199 23.37 6.76 -17.94
N ARG A 200 23.85 7.73 -18.73
CA ARG A 200 24.25 9.05 -18.24
C ARG A 200 23.10 9.81 -17.56
N ARG A 201 21.89 9.76 -18.15
CA ARG A 201 20.72 10.43 -17.58
C ARG A 201 20.34 9.82 -16.23
N PHE A 202 20.32 8.49 -16.14
CA PHE A 202 20.03 7.79 -14.88
C PHE A 202 21.03 8.21 -13.77
N LYS A 203 22.34 8.15 -14.06
CA LYS A 203 23.37 8.59 -13.10
C LYS A 203 23.10 9.99 -12.59
N THR A 204 22.80 10.92 -13.49
CA THR A 204 22.47 12.31 -13.12
C THR A 204 21.22 12.36 -12.23
N LEU A 205 20.18 11.60 -12.52
CA LEU A 205 18.93 11.60 -11.77
C LEU A 205 19.10 11.09 -10.33
N VAL A 206 19.86 10.00 -10.16
CA VAL A 206 20.04 9.36 -8.85
C VAL A 206 21.26 9.84 -8.07
N GLY A 207 22.17 10.59 -8.73
CA GLY A 207 23.35 11.17 -8.08
C GLY A 207 24.55 10.24 -8.01
N LEU A 208 24.73 9.37 -9.03
CA LEU A 208 25.88 8.46 -9.21
C LEU A 208 26.94 9.08 -10.12
#